data_6d165b36e703dc3acd9b49fa5b5780df
#
_entry.id   6d165b36e703dc3acd9b49fa5b5780df
#
_cell.length_a   1.000
_cell.length_b   1.000
_cell.length_c   1.000
_cell.angle_alpha   90.00
_cell.angle_beta   90.00
_cell.angle_gamma   90.00
#
_symmetry.space_group_name_H-M   'P 1'
#
loop_
_entity.id
_entity.type
_entity.pdbx_description
1 polymer ?
#
loop_
_entity_poly.entity_id
_entity_poly.type
_entity_poly.pdbx_seq_one_letter_code
_entity_poly.pdbx_strand_id
1 'polypeptide(L)'
;MSEVAFTPLEPARASSEASGAKHPRRAARNVLVVDCHDSFVYNLVQLVREGGAVPHLVSCDEVPLDTIDHYDRVLLSPGPGLPGESGRLFDVVRRAAGRVPLLGVCLGHQAIAEVFGGQLRQLAEVHHGVASECRVVADDGLFAGLPRPFVVGRYHSWVVDRDTLPACLEITALSADGAIMALRHRTLDVCGVQFHPESILTPGGSTIMNHWLCAEGEAEGGCGG
;
A
#
# COMPACT_ATOMS: atom_id res chain seq x y z
N MET A 1 12.72 39.56 -53.20
CA MET A 1 12.98 39.74 -51.75
C MET A 1 11.84 40.51 -51.17
N SER A 2 10.87 39.86 -50.57
CA SER A 2 9.71 40.48 -49.95
C SER A 2 9.75 40.16 -48.46
N GLU A 3 10.02 41.17 -47.63
CA GLU A 3 9.94 41.12 -46.18
C GLU A 3 8.50 40.93 -45.76
N VAL A 4 8.25 39.89 -44.95
CA VAL A 4 6.98 39.66 -44.25
C VAL A 4 7.11 40.26 -42.86
N ALA A 5 6.35 41.33 -42.64
CA ALA A 5 6.28 42.03 -41.38
C ALA A 5 5.54 41.16 -40.33
N PHE A 6 6.21 40.95 -39.17
CA PHE A 6 5.66 40.29 -38.03
C PHE A 6 4.89 41.28 -37.17
N THR A 7 3.57 41.09 -37.05
CA THR A 7 2.71 41.90 -36.16
C THR A 7 2.62 41.18 -34.79
N PRO A 8 2.97 41.83 -33.66
CA PRO A 8 2.81 41.24 -32.34
C PRO A 8 1.32 41.21 -31.94
N LEU A 9 0.88 40.07 -31.42
CA LEU A 9 -0.43 39.91 -30.79
C LEU A 9 -0.43 40.58 -29.42
N GLU A 10 -1.39 41.45 -29.18
CA GLU A 10 -1.65 42.08 -27.89
C GLU A 10 -2.14 41.04 -26.85
N PRO A 11 -1.78 41.19 -25.55
CA PRO A 11 -2.25 40.30 -24.52
C PRO A 11 -3.71 40.57 -24.16
N ALA A 12 -4.53 39.50 -24.21
CA ALA A 12 -5.92 39.54 -23.77
C ALA A 12 -6.03 39.91 -22.28
N ARG A 13 -6.90 40.88 -21.99
CA ARG A 13 -7.23 41.31 -20.63
C ARG A 13 -7.86 40.18 -19.84
N ALA A 14 -7.27 39.88 -18.68
CA ALA A 14 -7.81 38.99 -17.69
C ALA A 14 -9.09 39.58 -17.07
N SER A 15 -10.20 38.90 -17.23
CA SER A 15 -11.41 39.13 -16.44
C SER A 15 -11.25 38.44 -15.09
N SER A 16 -11.34 39.23 -14.02
CA SER A 16 -11.34 38.82 -12.63
C SER A 16 -12.63 38.09 -12.25
N GLU A 17 -12.48 37.29 -11.18
CA GLU A 17 -13.51 36.74 -10.29
C GLU A 17 -13.97 35.31 -10.54
N ALA A 18 -13.25 34.38 -9.89
CA ALA A 18 -13.86 33.24 -9.19
C ALA A 18 -13.08 33.01 -7.90
N SER A 19 -13.64 33.49 -6.80
CA SER A 19 -13.25 33.23 -5.43
C SER A 19 -13.51 31.76 -5.12
N GLY A 20 -12.57 30.88 -5.52
CA GLY A 20 -12.50 29.49 -5.08
C GLY A 20 -11.73 29.46 -3.77
N ALA A 21 -12.39 29.20 -2.66
CA ALA A 21 -11.75 28.92 -1.37
C ALA A 21 -10.74 27.80 -1.58
N LYS A 22 -9.45 28.15 -1.62
CA LYS A 22 -8.35 27.17 -1.61
C LYS A 22 -8.37 26.52 -0.22
N HIS A 23 -8.88 25.31 -0.14
CA HIS A 23 -8.57 24.43 1.00
C HIS A 23 -7.06 24.42 1.17
N PRO A 24 -6.53 24.57 2.40
CA PRO A 24 -5.09 24.48 2.61
C PRO A 24 -4.64 23.12 2.07
N ARG A 25 -3.70 23.11 1.11
CA ARG A 25 -3.10 21.86 0.63
C ARG A 25 -2.46 21.21 1.83
N ARG A 26 -3.03 20.09 2.28
CA ARG A 26 -2.41 19.25 3.29
C ARG A 26 -0.99 18.94 2.79
N ALA A 27 0.04 19.08 3.64
CA ALA A 27 1.41 18.76 3.27
C ALA A 27 1.44 17.33 2.70
N ALA A 28 2.20 17.12 1.61
CA ALA A 28 2.32 15.79 1.01
C ALA A 28 2.85 14.82 2.06
N ARG A 29 2.23 13.63 2.17
CA ARG A 29 2.66 12.60 3.13
C ARG A 29 3.99 11.99 2.69
N ASN A 30 4.93 11.84 3.63
CA ASN A 30 6.19 11.13 3.42
C ASN A 30 5.97 9.63 3.67
N VAL A 31 6.21 8.80 2.67
CA VAL A 31 6.02 7.35 2.75
C VAL A 31 7.37 6.65 2.67
N LEU A 32 7.76 5.93 3.71
CA LEU A 32 8.89 5.00 3.63
C LEU A 32 8.45 3.79 2.80
N VAL A 33 9.10 3.54 1.69
CA VAL A 33 8.94 2.32 0.88
C VAL A 33 10.13 1.42 1.15
N VAL A 34 9.90 0.30 1.82
CA VAL A 34 10.92 -0.70 2.15
C VAL A 34 11.04 -1.66 0.98
N ASP A 35 12.18 -1.62 0.29
CA ASP A 35 12.49 -2.48 -0.85
C ASP A 35 13.03 -3.83 -0.38
N CYS A 36 12.27 -4.89 -0.57
CA CYS A 36 12.67 -6.26 -0.31
C CYS A 36 13.25 -6.95 -1.55
N HIS A 37 14.01 -6.21 -2.37
CA HIS A 37 14.67 -6.67 -3.60
C HIS A 37 13.68 -7.13 -4.69
N ASP A 38 12.54 -6.43 -4.77
CA ASP A 38 11.53 -6.70 -5.78
C ASP A 38 11.79 -5.94 -7.08
N SER A 39 11.74 -6.64 -8.22
CA SER A 39 11.92 -6.04 -9.54
C SER A 39 10.87 -4.99 -9.90
N PHE A 40 9.69 -5.04 -9.28
CA PHE A 40 8.55 -4.16 -9.54
C PHE A 40 8.32 -3.09 -8.46
N VAL A 41 9.24 -2.94 -7.50
CA VAL A 41 9.10 -1.94 -6.42
C VAL A 41 8.86 -0.52 -6.94
N TYR A 42 9.43 -0.17 -8.08
CA TYR A 42 9.23 1.14 -8.71
C TYR A 42 7.80 1.39 -9.18
N ASN A 43 7.01 0.34 -9.46
CA ASN A 43 5.59 0.48 -9.75
C ASN A 43 4.81 0.87 -8.48
N LEU A 44 5.17 0.32 -7.32
CA LEU A 44 4.61 0.79 -6.03
C LEU A 44 5.01 2.24 -5.73
N VAL A 45 6.28 2.59 -5.95
CA VAL A 45 6.76 3.98 -5.84
C VAL A 45 5.95 4.92 -6.72
N GLN A 46 5.61 4.50 -7.95
CA GLN A 46 4.77 5.28 -8.86
C GLN A 46 3.35 5.45 -8.32
N LEU A 47 2.71 4.38 -7.82
CA LEU A 47 1.37 4.48 -7.22
C LEU A 47 1.34 5.43 -6.01
N VAL A 48 2.39 5.43 -5.17
CA VAL A 48 2.53 6.36 -4.06
C VAL A 48 2.59 7.82 -4.56
N ARG A 49 3.36 8.08 -5.64
CA ARG A 49 3.44 9.42 -6.25
C ARG A 49 2.12 9.85 -6.87
N GLU A 50 1.44 8.96 -7.58
CA GLU A 50 0.13 9.22 -8.19
C GLU A 50 -0.93 9.53 -7.13
N GLY A 51 -0.84 8.92 -5.94
CA GLY A 51 -1.65 9.24 -4.77
C GLY A 51 -1.27 10.57 -4.08
N GLY A 52 -0.30 11.34 -4.64
CA GLY A 52 0.09 12.66 -4.12
C GLY A 52 1.01 12.62 -2.91
N ALA A 53 1.60 11.46 -2.60
CA ALA A 53 2.57 11.29 -1.51
C ALA A 53 4.04 11.32 -2.03
N VAL A 54 4.99 11.49 -1.12
CA VAL A 54 6.43 11.51 -1.41
C VAL A 54 7.04 10.17 -0.96
N PRO A 55 7.40 9.26 -1.89
CA PRO A 55 8.03 8.00 -1.54
C PRO A 55 9.53 8.18 -1.25
N HIS A 56 10.00 7.54 -0.19
CA HIS A 56 11.39 7.38 0.17
C HIS A 56 11.74 5.90 0.12
N LEU A 57 12.45 5.48 -0.93
CA LEU A 57 12.83 4.09 -1.17
C LEU A 57 14.10 3.75 -0.40
N VAL A 58 14.05 2.72 0.44
CA VAL A 58 15.18 2.24 1.24
C VAL A 58 15.20 0.71 1.21
N SER A 59 16.37 0.11 0.98
CA SER A 59 16.55 -1.35 1.03
C SER A 59 16.17 -1.90 2.41
N CYS A 60 15.52 -3.06 2.45
CA CYS A 60 15.19 -3.75 3.70
C CYS A 60 16.42 -4.09 4.56
N ASP A 61 17.61 -4.18 3.96
CA ASP A 61 18.86 -4.43 4.67
C ASP A 61 19.37 -3.19 5.44
N GLU A 62 19.00 -1.99 4.97
CA GLU A 62 19.60 -0.71 5.41
C GLU A 62 18.62 0.21 6.14
N VAL A 63 17.36 -0.21 6.38
CA VAL A 63 16.37 0.66 7.01
C VAL A 63 16.86 1.14 8.39
N PRO A 64 17.01 2.46 8.59
CA PRO A 64 17.33 3.01 9.89
C PRO A 64 16.09 3.01 10.78
N LEU A 65 15.96 2.02 11.67
CA LEU A 65 14.75 1.76 12.46
C LEU A 65 14.35 2.94 13.37
N ASP A 66 15.31 3.73 13.81
CA ASP A 66 15.11 4.91 14.65
C ASP A 66 14.45 6.09 13.92
N THR A 67 14.48 6.08 12.59
CA THR A 67 13.89 7.13 11.77
C THR A 67 12.46 6.80 11.29
N ILE A 68 11.94 5.61 11.54
CA ILE A 68 10.62 5.16 11.05
C ILE A 68 9.51 6.13 11.50
N ASP A 69 9.58 6.66 12.72
CA ASP A 69 8.59 7.60 13.27
C ASP A 69 8.57 8.97 12.56
N HIS A 70 9.54 9.25 11.69
CA HIS A 70 9.60 10.48 10.90
C HIS A 70 8.77 10.41 9.61
N TYR A 71 8.29 9.22 9.26
CA TYR A 71 7.43 9.01 8.09
C TYR A 71 5.95 9.01 8.49
N ASP A 72 5.12 9.48 7.59
CA ASP A 72 3.67 9.46 7.80
C ASP A 72 3.07 8.07 7.58
N ARG A 73 3.75 7.21 6.79
CA ARG A 73 3.34 5.84 6.46
C ARG A 73 4.54 4.98 6.10
N VAL A 74 4.39 3.66 6.28
CA VAL A 74 5.37 2.65 5.87
C VAL A 74 4.72 1.65 4.92
N LEU A 75 5.35 1.43 3.76
CA LEU A 75 4.95 0.45 2.75
C LEU A 75 6.04 -0.60 2.62
N LEU A 76 5.69 -1.87 2.85
CA LEU A 76 6.59 -2.99 2.65
C LEU A 76 6.34 -3.59 1.27
N SER A 77 7.37 -3.69 0.45
CA SER A 77 7.27 -4.19 -0.92
C SER A 77 7.09 -5.72 -0.97
N PRO A 78 6.71 -6.25 -2.13
CA PRO A 78 6.99 -7.64 -2.47
C PRO A 78 8.49 -7.93 -2.40
N GLY A 79 8.85 -9.22 -2.52
CA GLY A 79 10.23 -9.65 -2.60
C GLY A 79 10.34 -11.15 -2.81
N PRO A 80 11.52 -11.65 -3.15
CA PRO A 80 11.79 -13.08 -3.31
C PRO A 80 11.94 -13.77 -1.94
N GLY A 81 11.82 -15.10 -1.93
CA GLY A 81 12.08 -15.94 -0.76
C GLY A 81 11.02 -15.84 0.33
N LEU A 82 11.46 -15.89 1.57
CA LEU A 82 10.63 -15.81 2.77
C LEU A 82 10.93 -14.51 3.55
N PRO A 83 9.94 -13.99 4.30
CA PRO A 83 10.12 -12.74 5.04
C PRO A 83 11.29 -12.74 6.00
N GLY A 84 11.57 -13.89 6.67
CA GLY A 84 12.70 -14.02 7.61
C GLY A 84 14.08 -13.95 6.94
N GLU A 85 14.16 -14.07 5.62
CA GLU A 85 15.40 -13.96 4.83
C GLU A 85 15.62 -12.55 4.27
N SER A 86 14.68 -11.63 4.52
CA SER A 86 14.66 -10.29 3.89
C SER A 86 15.16 -9.22 4.87
N GLY A 87 16.46 -9.25 5.16
CA GLY A 87 17.17 -8.24 5.93
C GLY A 87 16.46 -7.89 7.26
N ARG A 88 16.13 -6.62 7.44
CA ARG A 88 15.51 -6.09 8.66
C ARG A 88 13.98 -6.04 8.61
N LEU A 89 13.35 -6.74 7.66
CA LEU A 89 11.90 -6.63 7.40
C LEU A 89 11.04 -6.85 8.66
N PHE A 90 11.33 -7.89 9.44
CA PHE A 90 10.63 -8.14 10.69
C PHE A 90 10.82 -7.03 11.74
N ASP A 91 12.02 -6.46 11.81
CA ASP A 91 12.29 -5.36 12.73
C ASP A 91 11.56 -4.08 12.31
N VAL A 92 11.44 -3.84 11.00
CA VAL A 92 10.62 -2.73 10.47
C VAL A 92 9.16 -2.90 10.86
N VAL A 93 8.58 -4.10 10.69
CA VAL A 93 7.19 -4.37 11.11
C VAL A 93 7.02 -4.12 12.61
N ARG A 94 7.90 -4.69 13.46
CA ARG A 94 7.84 -4.50 14.93
C ARG A 94 7.96 -3.02 15.32
N ARG A 95 8.81 -2.29 14.62
CA ARG A 95 9.07 -0.87 14.93
C ARG A 95 7.96 0.06 14.47
N ALA A 96 7.34 -0.24 13.31
CA ALA A 96 6.26 0.58 12.75
C ALA A 96 4.91 0.29 13.43
N ALA A 97 4.62 -0.96 13.78
CA ALA A 97 3.34 -1.37 14.33
C ALA A 97 2.95 -0.56 15.57
N GLY A 98 1.76 0.06 15.53
CA GLY A 98 1.22 0.92 16.59
C GLY A 98 1.86 2.32 16.68
N ARG A 99 2.73 2.69 15.74
CA ARG A 99 3.39 4.00 15.68
C ARG A 99 3.11 4.73 14.37
N VAL A 100 3.22 4.01 13.27
CA VAL A 100 3.06 4.54 11.92
C VAL A 100 2.16 3.59 11.13
N PRO A 101 1.16 4.09 10.37
CA PRO A 101 0.35 3.26 9.48
C PRO A 101 1.20 2.40 8.56
N LEU A 102 0.92 1.10 8.51
CA LEU A 102 1.72 0.09 7.83
C LEU A 102 0.89 -0.70 6.82
N LEU A 103 1.36 -0.75 5.57
CA LEU A 103 0.83 -1.65 4.55
C LEU A 103 1.91 -2.61 4.08
N GLY A 104 1.63 -3.91 4.10
CA GLY A 104 2.47 -4.95 3.49
C GLY A 104 1.89 -5.47 2.18
N VAL A 105 2.73 -5.58 1.15
CA VAL A 105 2.37 -6.16 -0.16
C VAL A 105 3.12 -7.47 -0.35
N CYS A 106 2.41 -8.54 -0.65
CA CYS A 106 2.92 -9.89 -0.91
C CYS A 106 3.86 -10.38 0.21
N LEU A 107 5.18 -10.28 0.06
CA LEU A 107 6.16 -10.60 1.10
C LEU A 107 5.95 -9.75 2.36
N GLY A 108 5.66 -8.45 2.21
CA GLY A 108 5.35 -7.56 3.33
C GLY A 108 4.09 -7.96 4.09
N HIS A 109 3.05 -8.44 3.40
CA HIS A 109 1.84 -9.02 4.02
C HIS A 109 2.18 -10.27 4.84
N GLN A 110 3.00 -11.16 4.29
CA GLN A 110 3.47 -12.35 4.97
C GLN A 110 4.31 -12.02 6.20
N ALA A 111 5.20 -11.01 6.09
CA ALA A 111 5.99 -10.52 7.22
C ALA A 111 5.11 -10.00 8.36
N ILE A 112 4.05 -9.27 8.07
CA ILE A 112 3.07 -8.82 9.06
C ILE A 112 2.47 -10.03 9.76
N ALA A 113 1.98 -11.02 9.04
CA ALA A 113 1.36 -12.20 9.64
C ALA A 113 2.32 -12.95 10.57
N GLU A 114 3.57 -13.17 10.15
CA GLU A 114 4.57 -13.89 10.97
C GLU A 114 4.99 -13.11 12.21
N VAL A 115 5.19 -11.79 12.10
CA VAL A 115 5.55 -10.95 13.26
C VAL A 115 4.48 -10.97 14.34
N PHE A 116 3.20 -11.07 13.96
CA PHE A 116 2.10 -11.19 14.92
C PHE A 116 1.84 -12.64 15.36
N GLY A 117 2.61 -13.64 14.89
CA GLY A 117 2.58 -15.02 15.38
C GLY A 117 1.87 -16.02 14.45
N GLY A 118 1.48 -15.60 13.25
CA GLY A 118 1.00 -16.50 12.19
C GLY A 118 2.14 -17.28 11.55
N GLN A 119 1.78 -18.25 10.72
CA GLN A 119 2.74 -19.05 9.94
C GLN A 119 2.39 -18.96 8.45
N LEU A 120 3.37 -19.31 7.62
CA LEU A 120 3.17 -19.43 6.18
C LEU A 120 3.05 -20.90 5.79
N ARG A 121 2.26 -21.16 4.75
CA ARG A 121 2.22 -22.46 4.09
C ARG A 121 2.52 -22.33 2.60
N GLN A 122 3.20 -23.31 2.05
CA GLN A 122 3.46 -23.37 0.63
C GLN A 122 2.21 -23.84 -0.12
N LEU A 123 1.91 -23.20 -1.25
CA LEU A 123 0.86 -23.64 -2.14
C LEU A 123 1.35 -24.84 -2.99
N ALA A 124 0.42 -25.75 -3.34
CA ALA A 124 0.71 -26.83 -4.27
C ALA A 124 1.02 -26.33 -5.69
N GLU A 125 0.39 -25.20 -6.07
CA GLU A 125 0.61 -24.54 -7.36
C GLU A 125 1.19 -23.14 -7.14
N VAL A 126 2.21 -22.81 -7.94
CA VAL A 126 2.83 -21.49 -7.94
C VAL A 126 2.00 -20.55 -8.80
N HIS A 127 1.60 -19.43 -8.25
CA HIS A 127 1.00 -18.35 -9.03
C HIS A 127 2.11 -17.40 -9.52
N HIS A 128 2.19 -17.19 -10.82
CA HIS A 128 3.14 -16.26 -11.43
C HIS A 128 2.47 -15.49 -12.57
N GLY A 129 1.96 -14.29 -12.26
CA GLY A 129 1.21 -13.49 -13.22
C GLY A 129 -0.19 -14.05 -13.51
N VAL A 130 -0.89 -14.50 -12.48
CA VAL A 130 -2.24 -15.09 -12.59
C VAL A 130 -3.27 -14.09 -12.08
N ALA A 131 -4.22 -13.72 -12.95
CA ALA A 131 -5.38 -12.96 -12.55
C ALA A 131 -6.38 -13.87 -11.82
N SER A 132 -6.80 -13.46 -10.63
CA SER A 132 -7.71 -14.23 -9.77
C SER A 132 -8.79 -13.34 -9.18
N GLU A 133 -9.97 -13.91 -8.95
CA GLU A 133 -11.02 -13.22 -8.20
C GLU A 133 -10.66 -13.12 -6.71
N CYS A 134 -10.89 -11.93 -6.16
CA CYS A 134 -10.73 -11.62 -4.75
C CYS A 134 -12.08 -11.16 -4.19
N ARG A 135 -12.50 -11.78 -3.10
CA ARG A 135 -13.77 -11.49 -2.43
C ARG A 135 -13.52 -10.87 -1.07
N VAL A 136 -14.04 -9.67 -0.84
CA VAL A 136 -14.07 -9.02 0.48
C VAL A 136 -15.00 -9.81 1.40
N VAL A 137 -14.52 -10.16 2.59
CA VAL A 137 -15.25 -10.98 3.59
C VAL A 137 -15.48 -10.26 4.90
N ALA A 138 -14.82 -9.13 5.13
CA ALA A 138 -15.07 -8.21 6.24
C ALA A 138 -15.07 -6.77 5.70
N ASP A 139 -15.79 -5.88 6.36
CA ASP A 139 -15.83 -4.48 5.96
C ASP A 139 -14.44 -3.85 6.15
N ASP A 140 -13.90 -3.31 5.06
CA ASP A 140 -12.56 -2.74 5.02
C ASP A 140 -12.55 -1.55 4.05
N GLY A 141 -12.24 -0.36 4.59
CA GLY A 141 -12.13 0.87 3.82
C GLY A 141 -11.13 0.79 2.67
N LEU A 142 -10.14 -0.12 2.77
CA LEU A 142 -9.15 -0.35 1.71
C LEU A 142 -9.81 -0.74 0.37
N PHE A 143 -10.93 -1.45 0.41
CA PHE A 143 -11.66 -1.96 -0.76
C PHE A 143 -12.96 -1.19 -1.07
N ALA A 144 -13.16 -0.04 -0.46
CA ALA A 144 -14.35 0.77 -0.69
C ALA A 144 -14.52 1.11 -2.19
N GLY A 145 -15.74 0.99 -2.71
CA GLY A 145 -16.06 1.32 -4.10
C GLY A 145 -15.54 0.34 -5.16
N LEU A 146 -14.79 -0.70 -4.79
CA LEU A 146 -14.38 -1.75 -5.74
C LEU A 146 -15.56 -2.69 -6.06
N PRO A 147 -15.58 -3.29 -7.27
CA PRO A 147 -16.51 -4.38 -7.58
C PRO A 147 -16.43 -5.51 -6.54
N ARG A 148 -17.49 -6.27 -6.36
CA ARG A 148 -17.50 -7.43 -5.46
C ARG A 148 -18.03 -8.66 -6.22
N PRO A 149 -17.15 -9.63 -6.64
CA PRO A 149 -15.71 -9.69 -6.44
C PRO A 149 -14.92 -8.70 -7.35
N PHE A 150 -13.63 -8.53 -7.07
CA PHE A 150 -12.70 -7.77 -7.90
C PHE A 150 -11.50 -8.66 -8.32
N VAL A 151 -10.81 -8.25 -9.39
CA VAL A 151 -9.67 -9.02 -9.95
C VAL A 151 -8.36 -8.52 -9.39
N VAL A 152 -7.46 -9.46 -9.06
CA VAL A 152 -6.11 -9.19 -8.54
C VAL A 152 -5.06 -10.03 -9.23
N GLY A 153 -3.85 -9.50 -9.37
CA GLY A 153 -2.68 -10.20 -9.87
C GLY A 153 -1.93 -10.94 -8.76
N ARG A 154 -1.70 -12.23 -8.92
CA ARG A 154 -0.99 -13.09 -7.96
C ARG A 154 0.37 -13.51 -8.52
N TYR A 155 1.42 -13.43 -7.67
CA TYR A 155 2.82 -13.74 -8.01
C TYR A 155 3.52 -14.44 -6.82
N HIS A 156 2.89 -15.43 -6.22
CA HIS A 156 3.38 -16.04 -4.99
C HIS A 156 3.19 -17.56 -4.97
N SER A 157 4.08 -18.24 -4.23
CA SER A 157 4.00 -19.67 -3.91
C SER A 157 3.75 -19.94 -2.42
N TRP A 158 3.81 -18.88 -1.59
CA TRP A 158 3.52 -18.93 -0.16
C TRP A 158 2.33 -18.06 0.17
N VAL A 159 1.57 -18.47 1.18
CA VAL A 159 0.42 -17.74 1.73
C VAL A 159 0.43 -17.84 3.25
N VAL A 160 -0.23 -16.89 3.89
CA VAL A 160 -0.50 -16.96 5.33
C VAL A 160 -1.42 -18.17 5.59
N ASP A 161 -1.01 -19.02 6.52
CA ASP A 161 -1.80 -20.17 6.94
C ASP A 161 -2.96 -19.72 7.82
N ARG A 162 -4.17 -20.01 7.35
CA ARG A 162 -5.40 -19.62 8.03
C ARG A 162 -5.55 -20.25 9.41
N ASP A 163 -5.08 -21.49 9.57
CA ASP A 163 -5.25 -22.27 10.81
C ASP A 163 -4.35 -21.74 11.94
N THR A 164 -3.33 -20.98 11.59
CA THR A 164 -2.38 -20.36 12.55
C THR A 164 -2.58 -18.85 12.71
N LEU A 165 -3.60 -18.27 12.05
CA LEU A 165 -3.79 -16.82 12.09
C LEU A 165 -4.10 -16.37 13.52
N PRO A 166 -3.31 -15.45 14.10
CA PRO A 166 -3.52 -14.98 15.46
C PRO A 166 -4.78 -14.14 15.59
N ALA A 167 -5.43 -14.18 16.75
CA ALA A 167 -6.71 -13.50 17.00
C ALA A 167 -6.66 -11.97 16.83
N CYS A 168 -5.46 -11.36 16.93
CA CYS A 168 -5.29 -9.91 16.69
C CYS A 168 -5.39 -9.52 15.22
N LEU A 169 -5.27 -10.47 14.29
CA LEU A 169 -5.44 -10.25 12.86
C LEU A 169 -6.83 -10.68 12.39
N GLU A 170 -7.37 -9.96 11.45
CA GLU A 170 -8.66 -10.22 10.81
C GLU A 170 -8.46 -10.41 9.31
N ILE A 171 -9.06 -11.46 8.75
CA ILE A 171 -9.09 -11.66 7.31
C ILE A 171 -10.12 -10.71 6.71
N THR A 172 -9.70 -9.88 5.75
CA THR A 172 -10.59 -8.93 5.08
C THR A 172 -10.92 -9.32 3.64
N ALA A 173 -10.06 -10.14 2.99
CA ALA A 173 -10.35 -10.68 1.67
C ALA A 173 -9.78 -12.08 1.46
N LEU A 174 -10.46 -12.87 0.64
CA LEU A 174 -10.10 -14.23 0.25
C LEU A 174 -10.14 -14.40 -1.27
N SER A 175 -9.28 -15.26 -1.81
CA SER A 175 -9.39 -15.77 -3.17
C SER A 175 -10.44 -16.89 -3.27
N ALA A 176 -10.77 -17.30 -4.49
CA ALA A 176 -11.73 -18.38 -4.73
C ALA A 176 -11.26 -19.74 -4.16
N ASP A 177 -9.94 -19.97 -4.13
CA ASP A 177 -9.30 -21.15 -3.52
C ASP A 177 -9.13 -21.05 -2.00
N GLY A 178 -9.65 -19.98 -1.38
CA GLY A 178 -9.67 -19.78 0.07
C GLY A 178 -8.37 -19.25 0.67
N ALA A 179 -7.38 -18.87 -0.15
CA ALA A 179 -6.17 -18.24 0.35
C ALA A 179 -6.47 -16.83 0.87
N ILE A 180 -5.78 -16.42 1.95
CA ILE A 180 -5.91 -15.08 2.51
C ILE A 180 -5.30 -14.08 1.52
N MET A 181 -6.13 -13.18 1.00
CA MET A 181 -5.71 -12.14 0.06
C MET A 181 -5.53 -10.79 0.73
N ALA A 182 -6.16 -10.57 1.87
CA ALA A 182 -5.90 -9.39 2.69
C ALA A 182 -6.20 -9.68 4.16
N LEU A 183 -5.45 -8.98 5.02
CA LEU A 183 -5.65 -8.97 6.45
C LEU A 183 -5.44 -7.56 7.01
N ARG A 184 -5.99 -7.32 8.19
CA ARG A 184 -5.69 -6.13 8.99
C ARG A 184 -5.52 -6.49 10.46
N HIS A 185 -4.80 -5.69 11.20
CA HIS A 185 -4.79 -5.77 12.65
C HIS A 185 -6.07 -5.12 13.21
N ARG A 186 -6.65 -5.71 14.27
CA ARG A 186 -7.95 -5.27 14.80
C ARG A 186 -7.95 -3.91 15.47
N THR A 187 -6.79 -3.47 15.97
CA THR A 187 -6.67 -2.24 16.77
C THR A 187 -5.52 -1.32 16.33
N LEU A 188 -4.56 -1.83 15.55
CA LEU A 188 -3.44 -1.05 15.03
C LEU A 188 -3.70 -0.72 13.56
N ASP A 189 -3.20 0.42 13.08
CA ASP A 189 -3.23 0.79 11.67
C ASP A 189 -2.18 -0.02 10.89
N VAL A 190 -2.43 -1.32 10.79
CA VAL A 190 -1.59 -2.32 10.11
C VAL A 190 -2.47 -3.17 9.23
N CYS A 191 -2.19 -3.22 7.95
CA CYS A 191 -2.87 -4.05 6.97
C CYS A 191 -1.90 -4.65 5.96
N GLY A 192 -2.36 -5.67 5.25
CA GLY A 192 -1.57 -6.31 4.22
C GLY A 192 -2.41 -6.94 3.13
N VAL A 193 -1.89 -6.93 1.92
CA VAL A 193 -2.48 -7.58 0.75
C VAL A 193 -1.50 -8.60 0.16
N GLN A 194 -1.98 -9.82 -0.14
CA GLN A 194 -1.17 -10.90 -0.71
C GLN A 194 -0.93 -10.71 -2.21
N PHE A 195 -1.82 -9.99 -2.87
CA PHE A 195 -1.74 -9.68 -4.29
C PHE A 195 -0.91 -8.41 -4.53
N HIS A 196 -0.64 -8.13 -5.81
CA HIS A 196 0.17 -6.99 -6.26
C HIS A 196 -0.73 -5.84 -6.76
N PRO A 197 -0.97 -4.79 -5.96
CA PRO A 197 -1.77 -3.63 -6.39
C PRO A 197 -1.09 -2.84 -7.51
N GLU A 198 0.23 -2.93 -7.66
CA GLU A 198 1.02 -2.28 -8.71
C GLU A 198 0.97 -3.02 -10.05
N SER A 199 0.44 -4.24 -10.07
CA SER A 199 0.34 -5.04 -11.28
C SER A 199 -0.79 -4.57 -12.19
N ILE A 200 -0.55 -4.61 -13.51
CA ILE A 200 -1.59 -4.40 -14.53
C ILE A 200 -2.76 -5.40 -14.40
N LEU A 201 -2.52 -6.54 -13.76
CA LEU A 201 -3.55 -7.55 -13.48
C LEU A 201 -4.44 -7.18 -12.29
N THR A 202 -4.20 -6.06 -11.62
CA THR A 202 -5.02 -5.52 -10.53
C THR A 202 -5.61 -4.17 -10.93
N PRO A 203 -6.71 -4.14 -11.72
CA PRO A 203 -7.28 -2.88 -12.21
C PRO A 203 -7.68 -1.89 -11.11
N GLY A 204 -8.02 -2.40 -9.91
CA GLY A 204 -8.35 -1.59 -8.73
C GLY A 204 -7.15 -1.15 -7.89
N GLY A 205 -5.92 -1.41 -8.34
CA GLY A 205 -4.72 -1.22 -7.51
C GLY A 205 -4.47 0.22 -7.09
N SER A 206 -4.64 1.18 -8.00
CA SER A 206 -4.53 2.62 -7.67
C SER A 206 -5.60 3.08 -6.67
N THR A 207 -6.82 2.55 -6.77
CA THR A 207 -7.90 2.83 -5.79
C THR A 207 -7.52 2.34 -4.40
N ILE A 208 -7.02 1.10 -4.29
CA ILE A 208 -6.56 0.49 -3.03
C ILE A 208 -5.44 1.34 -2.41
N MET A 209 -4.42 1.70 -3.19
CA MET A 209 -3.32 2.52 -2.72
C MET A 209 -3.77 3.91 -2.29
N ASN A 210 -4.69 4.54 -3.02
CA ASN A 210 -5.25 5.83 -2.65
C ASN A 210 -6.04 5.76 -1.34
N HIS A 211 -6.84 4.71 -1.12
CA HIS A 211 -7.54 4.53 0.14
C HIS A 211 -6.56 4.42 1.30
N TRP A 212 -5.51 3.59 1.17
CA TRP A 212 -4.49 3.49 2.20
C TRP A 212 -3.76 4.80 2.44
N LEU A 213 -3.38 5.54 1.38
CA LEU A 213 -2.71 6.84 1.50
C LEU A 213 -3.59 7.90 2.14
N CYS A 214 -4.91 7.87 1.91
CA CYS A 214 -5.85 8.88 2.39
C CYS A 214 -6.52 8.51 3.72
N ALA A 215 -6.42 7.26 4.18
CA ALA A 215 -6.98 6.86 5.48
C ALA A 215 -6.49 7.83 6.56
N GLU A 216 -7.40 8.40 7.33
CA GLU A 216 -7.04 9.15 8.52
C GLU A 216 -6.74 8.10 9.60
N GLY A 217 -5.52 8.09 10.15
CA GLY A 217 -5.27 7.33 11.35
C GLY A 217 -6.28 7.79 12.40
N GLU A 218 -7.00 6.87 13.04
CA GLU A 218 -7.84 7.20 14.19
C GLU A 218 -6.94 7.76 15.28
N ALA A 219 -6.70 9.08 15.22
CA ALA A 219 -6.09 9.81 16.29
C ALA A 219 -7.13 9.91 17.40
N GLU A 220 -6.93 9.07 18.43
CA GLU A 220 -7.40 9.21 19.80
C GLU A 220 -8.75 9.93 19.96
N GLY A 221 -9.80 9.14 20.19
CA GLY A 221 -11.00 9.62 20.86
C GLY A 221 -10.63 10.19 22.22
N GLY A 222 -10.45 11.52 22.30
CA GLY A 222 -10.30 12.22 23.55
C GLY A 222 -11.47 11.89 24.45
N CYS A 223 -11.21 11.29 25.59
CA CYS A 223 -12.08 11.33 26.76
C CYS A 223 -12.34 12.79 27.11
N GLY A 224 -13.52 13.26 26.72
CA GLY A 224 -14.11 14.49 27.23
C GLY A 224 -15.15 14.16 28.29
N GLY A 225 -14.89 14.59 29.49
CA GLY A 225 -15.53 14.49 30.75
C GLY A 225 -17.04 14.48 30.89
#